data_3f4563de83b7be8444c53983f07bb877
#
_entry.id   3f4563de83b7be8444c53983f07bb877
#
_cell.length_a   1.000
_cell.length_b   1.000
_cell.length_c   1.000
_cell.angle_alpha   90.00
_cell.angle_beta   90.00
_cell.angle_gamma   90.00
#
_symmetry.space_group_name_H-M   'P 1'
#
loop_
_entity.id
_entity.type
_entity.pdbx_description
1 polymer ?
#
loop_
_entity_poly.entity_id
_entity_poly.type
_entity_poly.pdbx_seq_one_letter_code
_entity_poly.pdbx_strand_id
1 'polypeptide(L)'
;MAFSAPARVFLADDSGPIRSRVTALLGLHPIVVVGEAATPQACIAGILASQPQVVVLDIQLEGGTGLEVLRSVRQAAPEIAFVVFSNNASPAYRQRYRVAGAVAFLDKSCDFEDLPRAIAQARA
;
A
#
# COMPACT_ATOMS: atom_id res chain seq x y z
N MET A 1 -16.14 18.60 -18.44
CA MET A 1 -16.02 17.60 -17.37
C MET A 1 -14.68 16.89 -17.50
N ALA A 2 -13.93 16.82 -16.43
CA ALA A 2 -12.67 16.13 -16.44
C ALA A 2 -12.87 14.70 -15.94
N PHE A 3 -12.28 13.72 -16.63
CA PHE A 3 -12.21 12.35 -16.16
C PHE A 3 -10.90 12.16 -15.45
N SER A 4 -10.96 11.74 -14.20
CA SER A 4 -9.75 11.34 -13.48
C SER A 4 -9.27 10.00 -14.01
N ALA A 5 -7.99 9.89 -14.30
CA ALA A 5 -7.39 8.60 -14.58
C ALA A 5 -7.56 7.67 -13.36
N PRO A 6 -7.63 6.35 -13.55
CA PRO A 6 -7.66 5.41 -12.42
C PRO A 6 -6.45 5.61 -11.52
N ALA A 7 -6.63 5.41 -10.22
CA ALA A 7 -5.52 5.40 -9.28
C ALA A 7 -4.65 4.18 -9.56
N ARG A 8 -3.33 4.38 -9.61
CA ARG A 8 -2.36 3.32 -9.86
C ARG A 8 -1.77 2.86 -8.54
N VAL A 9 -1.96 1.59 -8.22
CA VAL A 9 -1.67 1.04 -6.89
C VAL A 9 -0.74 -0.16 -6.99
N PHE A 10 0.21 -0.25 -6.07
CA PHE A 10 1.07 -1.43 -5.89
C PHE A 10 0.70 -2.11 -4.58
N LEU A 11 0.63 -3.44 -4.58
CA LEU A 11 0.30 -4.24 -3.40
C LEU A 11 1.55 -4.91 -2.85
N ALA A 12 1.96 -4.52 -1.65
CA ALA A 12 3.10 -5.09 -0.93
C ALA A 12 2.58 -5.90 0.26
N ASP A 13 2.43 -7.21 0.07
CA ASP A 13 1.84 -8.11 1.06
C ASP A 13 2.33 -9.53 0.77
N ASP A 14 2.72 -10.28 1.80
CA ASP A 14 3.23 -11.64 1.63
C ASP A 14 2.13 -12.68 1.44
N SER A 15 0.87 -12.33 1.64
CA SER A 15 -0.26 -13.24 1.47
C SER A 15 -0.85 -13.14 0.07
N GLY A 16 -0.67 -14.19 -0.73
CA GLY A 16 -1.30 -14.28 -2.04
C GLY A 16 -2.84 -14.19 -1.99
N PRO A 17 -3.51 -14.92 -1.08
CA PRO A 17 -4.97 -14.81 -0.93
C PRO A 17 -5.43 -13.39 -0.59
N ILE A 18 -4.71 -12.68 0.27
CA ILE A 18 -5.04 -11.29 0.60
C ILE A 18 -4.87 -10.39 -0.63
N ARG A 19 -3.75 -10.53 -1.36
CA ARG A 19 -3.55 -9.74 -2.59
C ARG A 19 -4.67 -9.96 -3.59
N SER A 20 -5.12 -11.21 -3.75
CA SER A 20 -6.24 -11.54 -4.65
C SER A 20 -7.54 -10.88 -4.21
N ARG A 21 -7.85 -10.92 -2.90
CA ARG A 21 -9.04 -10.29 -2.35
C ARG A 21 -9.01 -8.77 -2.50
N VAL A 22 -7.86 -8.17 -2.24
CA VAL A 22 -7.67 -6.73 -2.40
C VAL A 22 -7.83 -6.34 -3.87
N THR A 23 -7.21 -7.07 -4.78
CA THR A 23 -7.34 -6.80 -6.23
C THR A 23 -8.80 -6.87 -6.68
N ALA A 24 -9.55 -7.86 -6.21
CA ALA A 24 -10.97 -7.99 -6.53
C ALA A 24 -11.79 -6.80 -6.01
N LEU A 25 -11.53 -6.37 -4.76
CA LEU A 25 -12.19 -5.21 -4.19
C LEU A 25 -11.87 -3.93 -4.98
N LEU A 26 -10.58 -3.69 -5.25
CA LEU A 26 -10.15 -2.48 -5.95
C LEU A 26 -10.67 -2.43 -7.38
N GLY A 27 -10.87 -3.58 -8.02
CA GLY A 27 -11.44 -3.67 -9.37
C GLY A 27 -12.89 -3.20 -9.48
N LEU A 28 -13.59 -3.02 -8.37
CA LEU A 28 -14.93 -2.45 -8.34
C LEU A 28 -14.91 -0.91 -8.32
N HIS A 29 -13.76 -0.31 -8.32
CA HIS A 29 -13.54 1.12 -8.22
C HIS A 29 -12.60 1.59 -9.34
N PRO A 30 -12.47 2.88 -9.59
CA PRO A 30 -11.51 3.38 -10.58
C PRO A 30 -10.06 3.31 -10.03
N ILE A 31 -9.61 2.10 -9.78
CA ILE A 31 -8.29 1.77 -9.24
C ILE A 31 -7.70 0.64 -10.06
N VAL A 32 -6.44 0.77 -10.48
CA VAL A 32 -5.74 -0.27 -11.20
C VAL A 32 -4.52 -0.72 -10.40
N VAL A 33 -4.38 -2.04 -10.21
CA VAL A 33 -3.22 -2.64 -9.56
C VAL A 33 -2.13 -2.79 -10.62
N VAL A 34 -1.03 -2.06 -10.46
CA VAL A 34 0.07 -2.04 -11.43
C VAL A 34 1.18 -3.02 -11.09
N GLY A 35 1.13 -3.62 -9.92
CA GLY A 35 2.10 -4.64 -9.52
C GLY A 35 1.86 -5.12 -8.12
N GLU A 36 2.48 -6.24 -7.76
CA GLU A 36 2.43 -6.80 -6.42
C GLU A 36 3.68 -7.61 -6.13
N ALA A 37 4.05 -7.70 -4.86
CA ALA A 37 5.20 -8.49 -4.42
C ALA A 37 5.06 -8.88 -2.95
N ALA A 38 5.88 -9.85 -2.54
CA ALA A 38 5.80 -10.46 -1.21
C ALA A 38 7.03 -10.20 -0.34
N THR A 39 8.16 -9.81 -0.93
CA THR A 39 9.41 -9.57 -0.21
C THR A 39 9.80 -8.10 -0.27
N PRO A 40 10.58 -7.59 0.72
CA PRO A 40 11.01 -6.19 0.66
C PRO A 40 11.74 -5.83 -0.64
N GLN A 41 12.66 -6.66 -1.09
CA GLN A 41 13.44 -6.37 -2.30
C GLN A 41 12.57 -6.31 -3.54
N ALA A 42 11.68 -7.30 -3.71
CA ALA A 42 10.77 -7.33 -4.85
C ALA A 42 9.76 -6.18 -4.80
N CYS A 43 9.32 -5.80 -3.61
CA CYS A 43 8.43 -4.64 -3.44
C CYS A 43 9.13 -3.35 -3.85
N ILE A 44 10.34 -3.10 -3.36
CA ILE A 44 11.09 -1.88 -3.68
C ILE A 44 11.34 -1.81 -5.19
N ALA A 45 11.85 -2.89 -5.78
CA ALA A 45 12.13 -2.93 -7.21
C ALA A 45 10.86 -2.71 -8.05
N GLY A 46 9.76 -3.39 -7.69
CA GLY A 46 8.50 -3.28 -8.42
C GLY A 46 7.85 -1.91 -8.30
N ILE A 47 7.92 -1.29 -7.11
CA ILE A 47 7.38 0.05 -6.88
C ILE A 47 8.16 1.08 -7.72
N LEU A 48 9.48 1.04 -7.67
CA LEU A 48 10.30 2.00 -8.42
C LEU A 48 10.17 1.81 -9.93
N ALA A 49 9.96 0.58 -10.39
CA ALA A 49 9.75 0.30 -11.81
C ALA A 49 8.36 0.74 -12.30
N SER A 50 7.32 0.52 -11.52
CA SER A 50 5.95 0.81 -11.95
C SER A 50 5.48 2.23 -11.61
N GLN A 51 6.15 2.91 -10.68
CA GLN A 51 5.82 4.28 -10.26
C GLN A 51 4.33 4.43 -9.92
N PRO A 52 3.81 3.68 -8.93
CA PRO A 52 2.41 3.83 -8.53
C PRO A 52 2.20 5.16 -7.82
N GLN A 53 0.95 5.58 -7.73
CA GLN A 53 0.57 6.74 -6.92
C GLN A 53 0.46 6.37 -5.44
N VAL A 54 0.00 5.15 -5.16
CA VAL A 54 -0.23 4.66 -3.79
C VAL A 54 0.29 3.23 -3.68
N VAL A 55 0.95 2.94 -2.57
CA VAL A 55 1.33 1.58 -2.19
C VAL A 55 0.47 1.14 -1.01
N VAL A 56 -0.19 0.00 -1.13
CA VAL A 56 -0.85 -0.68 -0.02
C VAL A 56 0.19 -1.61 0.59
N LEU A 57 0.57 -1.35 1.84
CA LEU A 57 1.74 -1.95 2.47
C LEU A 57 1.39 -2.71 3.73
N ASP A 58 1.73 -4.00 3.78
CA ASP A 58 1.72 -4.75 5.03
C ASP A 58 2.97 -4.44 5.84
N ILE A 59 2.87 -4.52 7.15
CA ILE A 59 4.00 -4.29 8.04
C ILE A 59 4.94 -5.50 8.08
N GLN A 60 4.45 -6.69 7.76
CA GLN A 60 5.23 -7.91 7.77
C GLN A 60 5.25 -8.52 6.38
N LEU A 61 6.45 -8.68 5.83
CA LEU A 61 6.67 -9.25 4.52
C LEU A 61 7.52 -10.51 4.64
N GLU A 62 7.57 -11.29 3.58
CA GLU A 62 8.43 -12.47 3.55
C GLU A 62 9.89 -12.03 3.59
N GLY A 63 10.57 -12.39 4.67
CA GLY A 63 11.99 -12.07 4.86
C GLY A 63 12.29 -10.66 5.33
N GLY A 64 11.29 -9.89 5.75
CA GLY A 64 11.53 -8.54 6.26
C GLY A 64 10.27 -7.79 6.61
N THR A 65 10.35 -6.46 6.62
CA THR A 65 9.27 -5.60 7.11
C THR A 65 8.83 -4.57 6.08
N GLY A 66 7.58 -4.11 6.22
CA GLY A 66 7.09 -3.00 5.42
C GLY A 66 7.85 -1.70 5.66
N LEU A 67 8.41 -1.52 6.86
CA LEU A 67 9.17 -0.31 7.18
C LEU A 67 10.40 -0.16 6.28
N GLU A 68 11.06 -1.26 5.94
CA GLU A 68 12.19 -1.26 5.00
C GLU A 68 11.76 -0.71 3.63
N VAL A 69 10.61 -1.16 3.15
CA VAL A 69 10.04 -0.72 1.86
C VAL A 69 9.70 0.77 1.92
N LEU A 70 8.97 1.17 2.96
CA LEU A 70 8.55 2.56 3.12
C LEU A 70 9.73 3.52 3.14
N ARG A 71 10.75 3.22 3.95
CA ARG A 71 11.93 4.07 4.07
C ARG A 71 12.72 4.16 2.77
N SER A 72 12.95 3.03 2.11
CA SER A 72 13.70 3.00 0.85
C SER A 72 12.99 3.76 -0.26
N VAL A 73 11.69 3.54 -0.42
CA VAL A 73 10.92 4.19 -1.48
C VAL A 73 10.77 5.68 -1.21
N ARG A 74 10.52 6.09 0.03
CA ARG A 74 10.39 7.52 0.32
C ARG A 74 11.67 8.29 0.08
N GLN A 75 12.82 7.65 0.24
CA GLN A 75 14.11 8.27 -0.05
C GLN A 75 14.28 8.50 -1.56
N ALA A 76 13.83 7.56 -2.40
CA ALA A 76 13.99 7.61 -3.84
C ALA A 76 12.83 8.31 -4.55
N ALA A 77 11.61 8.19 -4.05
CA ALA A 77 10.39 8.69 -4.68
C ALA A 77 9.40 9.19 -3.61
N PRO A 78 9.67 10.35 -2.99
CA PRO A 78 8.88 10.85 -1.87
C PRO A 78 7.43 11.19 -2.21
N GLU A 79 7.09 11.30 -3.49
CA GLU A 79 5.72 11.59 -3.93
C GLU A 79 4.80 10.37 -3.88
N ILE A 80 5.33 9.16 -3.75
CA ILE A 80 4.51 7.95 -3.65
C ILE A 80 3.92 7.88 -2.24
N ALA A 81 2.59 7.76 -2.16
CA ALA A 81 1.89 7.69 -0.88
C ALA A 81 1.78 6.23 -0.40
N PHE A 82 1.86 6.03 0.91
CA PHE A 82 1.75 4.70 1.52
C PHE A 82 0.51 4.63 2.41
N VAL A 83 -0.33 3.64 2.14
CA VAL A 83 -1.45 3.25 3.00
C VAL A 83 -1.07 1.90 3.61
N VAL A 84 -0.87 1.87 4.93
CA VAL A 84 -0.56 0.62 5.63
C VAL A 84 -1.84 -0.17 5.85
N PHE A 85 -1.77 -1.46 5.61
CA PHE A 85 -2.91 -2.36 5.70
C PHE A 85 -2.44 -3.65 6.36
N SER A 86 -2.79 -3.83 7.65
CA SER A 86 -2.17 -4.87 8.46
C SER A 86 -3.14 -5.44 9.50
N ASN A 87 -2.91 -6.70 9.88
CA ASN A 87 -3.61 -7.32 11.00
C ASN A 87 -3.11 -6.81 12.35
N ASN A 88 -1.93 -6.20 12.40
CA ASN A 88 -1.39 -5.66 13.64
C ASN A 88 -1.51 -4.15 13.66
N ALA A 89 -2.66 -3.66 14.11
CA ALA A 89 -3.00 -2.24 14.14
C ALA A 89 -2.81 -1.63 15.52
N SER A 90 -1.80 -2.09 16.28
CA SER A 90 -1.52 -1.54 17.61
C SER A 90 -1.12 -0.06 17.52
N PRO A 91 -1.37 0.73 18.61
CA PRO A 91 -0.97 2.14 18.62
C PRO A 91 0.51 2.36 18.34
N ALA A 92 1.39 1.46 18.81
CA ALA A 92 2.82 1.57 18.58
C ALA A 92 3.17 1.47 17.09
N TYR A 93 2.57 0.51 16.38
CA TYR A 93 2.80 0.37 14.94
C TYR A 93 2.17 1.52 14.15
N ARG A 94 0.97 1.96 14.51
CA ARG A 94 0.34 3.11 13.86
C ARG A 94 1.22 4.34 13.96
N GLN A 95 1.78 4.60 15.14
CA GLN A 95 2.66 5.73 15.38
C GLN A 95 3.97 5.61 14.57
N ARG A 96 4.58 4.43 14.60
CA ARG A 96 5.85 4.19 13.90
C ARG A 96 5.74 4.42 12.40
N TYR A 97 4.69 3.91 11.79
CA TYR A 97 4.50 4.04 10.33
C TYR A 97 4.08 5.45 9.95
N ARG A 98 3.29 6.11 10.76
CA ARG A 98 2.93 7.51 10.53
C ARG A 98 4.16 8.40 10.58
N VAL A 99 5.02 8.24 11.57
CA VAL A 99 6.26 9.00 11.69
C VAL A 99 7.18 8.74 10.50
N ALA A 100 7.20 7.51 9.99
CA ALA A 100 7.98 7.16 8.82
C ALA A 100 7.40 7.70 7.51
N GLY A 101 6.16 8.21 7.52
CA GLY A 101 5.57 8.89 6.39
C GLY A 101 4.34 8.25 5.78
N ALA A 102 3.80 7.19 6.36
CA ALA A 102 2.54 6.61 5.88
C ALA A 102 1.40 7.61 6.10
N VAL A 103 0.50 7.72 5.12
CA VAL A 103 -0.60 8.69 5.17
C VAL A 103 -1.86 8.10 5.78
N ALA A 104 -1.96 6.77 5.87
CA ALA A 104 -3.09 6.09 6.49
C ALA A 104 -2.64 4.73 7.01
N PHE A 105 -3.37 4.21 7.99
CA PHE A 105 -3.11 2.89 8.57
C PHE A 105 -4.48 2.22 8.79
N LEU A 106 -4.74 1.13 8.08
CA LEU A 106 -5.98 0.38 8.15
C LEU A 106 -5.76 -1.00 8.75
N ASP A 107 -6.75 -1.48 9.50
CA ASP A 107 -6.78 -2.80 10.08
C ASP A 107 -7.44 -3.77 9.10
N LYS A 108 -6.72 -4.82 8.70
CA LYS A 108 -7.25 -5.84 7.76
C LYS A 108 -8.53 -6.49 8.25
N SER A 109 -8.71 -6.62 9.57
CA SER A 109 -9.84 -7.34 10.12
C SER A 109 -11.13 -6.53 10.16
N CYS A 110 -11.06 -5.19 10.20
CA CYS A 110 -12.27 -4.36 10.32
C CYS A 110 -12.35 -3.22 9.30
N ASP A 111 -11.25 -2.84 8.65
CA ASP A 111 -11.23 -1.69 7.74
C ASP A 111 -11.08 -2.10 6.27
N PHE A 112 -11.29 -3.38 5.94
CA PHE A 112 -11.03 -3.89 4.59
C PHE A 112 -11.79 -3.08 3.52
N GLU A 113 -13.06 -2.79 3.76
CA GLU A 113 -13.88 -2.09 2.78
C GLU A 113 -13.61 -0.58 2.71
N ASP A 114 -12.84 -0.05 3.66
CA ASP A 114 -12.41 1.35 3.63
C ASP A 114 -11.19 1.58 2.73
N LEU A 115 -10.56 0.51 2.27
CA LEU A 115 -9.33 0.61 1.49
C LEU A 115 -9.47 1.44 0.21
N PRO A 116 -10.52 1.28 -0.61
CA PRO A 116 -10.66 2.11 -1.81
C PRO A 116 -10.72 3.60 -1.51
N ARG A 117 -11.43 3.98 -0.43
CA ARG A 117 -11.54 5.38 -0.02
C ARG A 117 -10.20 5.93 0.46
N ALA A 118 -9.46 5.14 1.26
CA ALA A 118 -8.14 5.54 1.73
C ALA A 118 -7.18 5.76 0.56
N ILE A 119 -7.23 4.90 -0.45
CA ILE A 119 -6.42 5.05 -1.65
C ILE A 119 -6.79 6.33 -2.40
N ALA A 120 -8.08 6.59 -2.58
CA ALA A 120 -8.54 7.80 -3.27
C ALA A 120 -8.07 9.06 -2.55
N GLN A 121 -8.11 9.07 -1.23
CA GLN A 121 -7.64 10.21 -0.42
C GLN A 121 -6.11 10.35 -0.49
N ALA A 122 -5.39 9.24 -0.50
CA ALA A 122 -3.94 9.24 -0.50
C ALA A 122 -3.34 9.77 -1.81
N ARG A 123 -4.01 9.53 -2.95
CA ARG A 123 -3.53 9.97 -4.25
C ARG A 123 -3.72 11.48 -4.50
N ALA A 124 -4.56 12.10 -3.69
CA ALA A 124 -4.95 13.51 -3.88
C ALA A 124 -3.79 14.52 -3.67
#